data_988b4bd7aa97a3a092faecf70f9ee817
#
_entry.id   988b4bd7aa97a3a092faecf70f9ee817
#
_cell.length_a   1.000
_cell.length_b   1.000
_cell.length_c   1.000
_cell.angle_alpha   90.00
_cell.angle_beta   90.00
_cell.angle_gamma   90.00
#
_symmetry.space_group_name_H-M   'P 1'
#
loop_
_entity.id
_entity.type
_entity.pdbx_description
1 polymer ?
#
loop_
_entity_poly.entity_id
_entity_poly.type
_entity_poly.pdbx_seq_one_letter_code
_entity_poly.pdbx_strand_id
1 'polypeptide(L)'
;MKVNLVLTGKTMAALALIFVAVVLAVAGTMSHGTGAGPVDSAAIMQGIIDEKDHVTPVELAHWIIEKRQDYQLIDLRQPWQYDDYHIPTAVNVPLGQFFQEAHLKQLDRSKKIVVYGLGAGHAAETQLLLQMKGYNAYSVREGISAWWDQVVTPTSLRSESADPAGYQQAKQLREFFFGSTPSQPQSTAVPAVNAPILPPETQPGAKPEQKKLKLGKGCS
;
A
#
# COMPACT_ATOMS: atom_id res chain seq x y z
N MET A 1 -15.54 21.65 -69.89
CA MET A 1 -14.34 20.81 -70.14
C MET A 1 -14.44 19.57 -69.27
N LYS A 2 -14.87 18.40 -69.87
CA LYS A 2 -14.98 17.15 -69.13
C LYS A 2 -13.63 16.44 -69.17
N VAL A 3 -12.93 16.34 -68.10
CA VAL A 3 -11.67 15.58 -67.99
C VAL A 3 -12.05 14.11 -67.86
N ASN A 4 -11.91 13.33 -68.95
CA ASN A 4 -12.03 11.87 -68.85
C ASN A 4 -10.70 11.30 -68.30
N LEU A 5 -10.69 10.96 -67.03
CA LEU A 5 -9.55 10.29 -66.42
C LEU A 5 -9.56 8.82 -66.82
N VAL A 6 -8.71 8.44 -67.78
CA VAL A 6 -8.55 7.02 -68.18
C VAL A 6 -7.60 6.37 -67.10
N LEU A 7 -8.20 5.62 -66.20
CA LEU A 7 -7.41 4.85 -65.22
C LEU A 7 -6.77 3.64 -65.94
N THR A 8 -5.47 3.68 -66.10
CA THR A 8 -4.70 2.52 -66.56
C THR A 8 -4.50 1.53 -65.40
N GLY A 9 -4.31 0.23 -65.65
CA GLY A 9 -4.12 -0.78 -64.62
C GLY A 9 -3.00 -0.43 -63.64
N LYS A 10 -1.97 0.29 -64.09
CA LYS A 10 -0.86 0.76 -63.21
C LYS A 10 -1.30 1.86 -62.23
N THR A 11 -2.20 2.76 -62.68
CA THR A 11 -2.74 3.81 -61.79
C THR A 11 -3.71 3.26 -60.76
N MET A 12 -4.49 2.25 -61.12
CA MET A 12 -5.34 1.53 -60.17
C MET A 12 -4.53 0.79 -59.09
N ALA A 13 -3.44 0.13 -59.50
CA ALA A 13 -2.55 -0.54 -58.52
C ALA A 13 -1.87 0.45 -57.57
N ALA A 14 -1.44 1.61 -58.06
CA ALA A 14 -0.84 2.65 -57.21
C ALA A 14 -1.86 3.22 -56.22
N LEU A 15 -3.11 3.47 -56.65
CA LEU A 15 -4.17 3.96 -55.76
C LEU A 15 -4.54 2.91 -54.70
N ALA A 16 -4.56 1.62 -55.04
CA ALA A 16 -4.80 0.54 -54.09
C ALA A 16 -3.68 0.46 -53.02
N LEU A 17 -2.42 0.60 -53.43
CA LEU A 17 -1.29 0.62 -52.47
C LEU A 17 -1.34 1.83 -51.54
N ILE A 18 -1.67 3.01 -52.06
CA ILE A 18 -1.86 4.21 -51.21
C ILE A 18 -3.01 4.01 -50.24
N PHE A 19 -4.12 3.44 -50.69
CA PHE A 19 -5.25 3.15 -49.81
C PHE A 19 -4.89 2.17 -48.72
N VAL A 20 -4.17 1.08 -49.02
CA VAL A 20 -3.68 0.12 -48.04
C VAL A 20 -2.71 0.80 -47.08
N ALA A 21 -1.79 1.64 -47.56
CA ALA A 21 -0.86 2.38 -46.69
C ALA A 21 -1.59 3.34 -45.74
N VAL A 22 -2.61 4.04 -46.20
CA VAL A 22 -3.46 4.92 -45.37
C VAL A 22 -4.24 4.12 -44.34
N VAL A 23 -4.83 2.98 -44.71
CA VAL A 23 -5.54 2.09 -43.77
C VAL A 23 -4.60 1.54 -42.73
N LEU A 24 -3.39 1.12 -43.11
CA LEU A 24 -2.38 0.65 -42.15
C LEU A 24 -1.89 1.78 -41.24
N ALA A 25 -1.70 2.99 -41.74
CA ALA A 25 -1.33 4.16 -40.95
C ALA A 25 -2.43 4.52 -39.92
N VAL A 26 -3.71 4.54 -40.36
CA VAL A 26 -4.85 4.80 -39.47
C VAL A 26 -5.02 3.67 -38.44
N ALA A 27 -4.92 2.41 -38.86
CA ALA A 27 -4.99 1.26 -37.97
C ALA A 27 -3.82 1.26 -36.96
N GLY A 28 -2.61 1.64 -37.40
CA GLY A 28 -1.44 1.81 -36.55
C GLY A 28 -1.63 2.89 -35.50
N THR A 29 -2.21 4.04 -35.83
CA THR A 29 -2.52 5.10 -34.87
C THR A 29 -3.63 4.72 -33.90
N MET A 30 -4.62 3.92 -34.32
CA MET A 30 -5.67 3.39 -33.43
C MET A 30 -5.18 2.28 -32.50
N SER A 31 -4.15 1.53 -32.89
CA SER A 31 -3.60 0.43 -32.08
C SER A 31 -2.63 0.89 -30.98
N HIS A 32 -2.16 2.13 -30.99
CA HIS A 32 -1.26 2.67 -29.95
C HIS A 32 -1.99 3.47 -28.86
N GLY A 33 -3.32 3.47 -28.84
CA GLY A 33 -4.17 4.28 -27.98
C GLY A 33 -4.82 3.51 -26.82
N THR A 34 -4.14 2.55 -26.17
CA THR A 34 -4.52 2.11 -24.81
C THR A 34 -3.75 2.88 -23.74
N GLY A 35 -3.32 4.09 -24.07
CA GLY A 35 -2.81 5.04 -23.10
C GLY A 35 -3.98 5.56 -22.27
N ALA A 36 -3.91 5.48 -20.95
CA ALA A 36 -4.69 6.31 -20.07
C ALA A 36 -4.70 7.73 -20.64
N GLY A 37 -5.86 8.39 -20.67
CA GLY A 37 -5.94 9.81 -21.04
C GLY A 37 -4.91 10.66 -20.26
N PRO A 38 -4.73 11.92 -20.59
CA PRO A 38 -3.77 12.75 -19.90
C PRO A 38 -4.00 12.64 -18.40
N VAL A 39 -2.92 12.30 -17.66
CA VAL A 39 -2.98 12.16 -16.21
C VAL A 39 -3.41 13.50 -15.62
N ASP A 40 -4.54 13.53 -14.95
CA ASP A 40 -4.98 14.71 -14.22
C ASP A 40 -4.18 14.84 -12.91
N SER A 41 -3.00 15.42 -13.04
CA SER A 41 -2.10 15.64 -11.91
C SER A 41 -2.71 16.58 -10.86
N ALA A 42 -3.62 17.46 -11.25
CA ALA A 42 -4.31 18.36 -10.32
C ALA A 42 -5.30 17.58 -9.44
N ALA A 43 -6.05 16.65 -10.04
CA ALA A 43 -6.94 15.76 -9.29
C ALA A 43 -6.18 14.85 -8.33
N ILE A 44 -5.03 14.30 -8.74
CA ILE A 44 -4.16 13.50 -7.87
C ILE A 44 -3.65 14.36 -6.71
N MET A 45 -3.11 15.55 -6.99
CA MET A 45 -2.63 16.49 -5.97
C MET A 45 -3.74 16.84 -4.97
N GLN A 46 -4.94 17.12 -5.46
CA GLN A 46 -6.08 17.43 -4.60
C GLN A 46 -6.47 16.24 -3.72
N GLY A 47 -6.42 15.02 -4.27
CA GLY A 47 -6.66 13.79 -3.51
C GLY A 47 -5.68 13.62 -2.34
N ILE A 48 -4.40 13.91 -2.57
CA ILE A 48 -3.36 13.88 -1.52
C ILE A 48 -3.62 14.96 -0.46
N ILE A 49 -3.93 16.19 -0.87
CA ILE A 49 -4.23 17.32 0.04
C ILE A 49 -5.46 17.01 0.91
N ASP A 50 -6.49 16.41 0.33
CA ASP A 50 -7.74 16.06 1.01
C ASP A 50 -7.63 14.73 1.79
N GLU A 51 -6.47 14.08 1.81
CA GLU A 51 -6.25 12.77 2.42
C GLU A 51 -7.23 11.67 1.91
N LYS A 52 -7.67 11.78 0.66
CA LYS A 52 -8.61 10.84 0.01
C LYS A 52 -7.91 9.75 -0.81
N ASP A 53 -6.60 9.74 -0.80
CA ASP A 53 -5.74 8.83 -1.54
C ASP A 53 -5.41 7.55 -0.78
N HIS A 54 -5.91 7.42 0.44
CA HIS A 54 -5.69 6.24 1.28
C HIS A 54 -6.97 5.79 2.00
N VAL A 55 -6.94 4.54 2.46
CA VAL A 55 -7.97 3.89 3.27
C VAL A 55 -7.40 3.63 4.66
N THR A 56 -8.14 3.96 5.69
CA THR A 56 -7.71 3.63 7.07
C THR A 56 -7.87 2.14 7.36
N PRO A 57 -7.06 1.55 8.25
CA PRO A 57 -7.21 0.16 8.66
C PRO A 57 -8.61 -0.17 9.18
N VAL A 58 -9.22 0.74 9.93
CA VAL A 58 -10.57 0.55 10.48
C VAL A 58 -11.63 0.56 9.38
N GLU A 59 -11.52 1.49 8.40
CA GLU A 59 -12.41 1.52 7.24
C GLU A 59 -12.29 0.24 6.40
N LEU A 60 -11.05 -0.21 6.14
CA LEU A 60 -10.82 -1.47 5.43
C LEU A 60 -11.41 -2.67 6.19
N ALA A 61 -11.31 -2.69 7.52
CA ALA A 61 -11.90 -3.73 8.35
C ALA A 61 -13.43 -3.77 8.17
N HIS A 62 -14.08 -2.61 8.13
CA HIS A 62 -15.53 -2.55 7.84
C HIS A 62 -15.85 -3.07 6.43
N TRP A 63 -15.07 -2.72 5.39
CA TRP A 63 -15.30 -3.26 4.05
C TRP A 63 -15.20 -4.80 4.00
N ILE A 64 -14.27 -5.38 4.77
CA ILE A 64 -14.12 -6.84 4.86
C ILE A 64 -15.32 -7.46 5.57
N ILE A 65 -15.78 -6.88 6.70
CA ILE A 65 -16.95 -7.32 7.46
C ILE A 65 -18.22 -7.28 6.59
N GLU A 66 -18.41 -6.22 5.84
CA GLU A 66 -19.51 -6.00 4.91
C GLU A 66 -19.42 -6.87 3.64
N LYS A 67 -18.32 -7.62 3.47
CA LYS A 67 -18.05 -8.47 2.30
C LYS A 67 -18.14 -7.71 0.98
N ARG A 68 -17.65 -6.48 0.96
CA ARG A 68 -17.66 -5.64 -0.24
C ARG A 68 -16.86 -6.29 -1.36
N GLN A 69 -17.33 -6.11 -2.60
CA GLN A 69 -16.75 -6.68 -3.81
C GLN A 69 -16.20 -5.61 -4.78
N ASP A 70 -16.29 -4.34 -4.40
CA ASP A 70 -15.92 -3.18 -5.23
C ASP A 70 -14.45 -2.78 -5.09
N TYR A 71 -13.62 -3.62 -4.46
CA TYR A 71 -12.18 -3.40 -4.30
C TYR A 71 -11.37 -4.68 -4.53
N GLN A 72 -10.08 -4.51 -4.79
CA GLN A 72 -9.04 -5.54 -4.77
C GLN A 72 -7.96 -5.11 -3.79
N LEU A 73 -7.66 -5.96 -2.80
CA LEU A 73 -6.64 -5.71 -1.79
C LEU A 73 -5.36 -6.47 -2.13
N ILE A 74 -4.23 -5.77 -2.17
CA ILE A 74 -2.95 -6.33 -2.61
C ILE A 74 -1.86 -6.08 -1.57
N ASP A 75 -1.21 -7.14 -1.16
CA ASP A 75 -0.05 -7.12 -0.28
C ASP A 75 1.24 -7.07 -1.11
N LEU A 76 2.00 -5.98 -0.97
CA LEU A 76 3.25 -5.76 -1.71
C LEU A 76 4.48 -6.35 -1.02
N ARG A 77 4.31 -6.96 0.16
CA ARG A 77 5.40 -7.53 0.95
C ARG A 77 5.92 -8.82 0.34
N GLN A 78 7.04 -9.31 0.88
CA GLN A 78 7.60 -10.58 0.46
C GLN A 78 6.66 -11.75 0.79
N PRO A 79 6.68 -12.86 0.01
CA PRO A 79 5.78 -14.00 0.23
C PRO A 79 5.84 -14.56 1.65
N TRP A 80 7.02 -14.67 2.23
CA TRP A 80 7.16 -15.18 3.59
C TRP A 80 6.49 -14.29 4.66
N GLN A 81 6.43 -12.96 4.44
CA GLN A 81 5.72 -12.03 5.32
C GLN A 81 4.20 -12.15 5.17
N TYR A 82 3.75 -12.40 3.95
CA TYR A 82 2.36 -12.68 3.66
C TYR A 82 1.90 -14.01 4.28
N ASP A 83 2.71 -15.05 4.14
CA ASP A 83 2.42 -16.39 4.68
C ASP A 83 2.36 -16.39 6.22
N ASP A 84 3.20 -15.57 6.88
CA ASP A 84 3.18 -15.41 8.33
C ASP A 84 1.88 -14.76 8.81
N TYR A 85 1.52 -13.64 8.23
CA TYR A 85 0.22 -12.98 8.44
C TYR A 85 -0.06 -11.94 7.35
N HIS A 86 -1.29 -11.86 6.91
CA HIS A 86 -1.77 -10.85 5.97
C HIS A 86 -3.18 -10.36 6.32
N ILE A 87 -3.56 -9.18 5.81
CA ILE A 87 -4.92 -8.67 5.95
C ILE A 87 -5.88 -9.59 5.20
N PRO A 88 -6.97 -10.07 5.80
CA PRO A 88 -7.91 -10.96 5.13
C PRO A 88 -8.38 -10.44 3.78
N THR A 89 -8.58 -11.31 2.82
CA THR A 89 -8.93 -11.04 1.41
C THR A 89 -7.79 -10.48 0.54
N ALA A 90 -6.62 -10.19 1.10
CA ALA A 90 -5.49 -9.71 0.33
C ALA A 90 -4.91 -10.79 -0.60
N VAL A 91 -4.41 -10.36 -1.75
CA VAL A 91 -3.62 -11.17 -2.67
C VAL A 91 -2.18 -10.69 -2.62
N ASN A 92 -1.22 -11.60 -2.47
CA ASN A 92 0.19 -11.22 -2.45
C ASN A 92 0.73 -11.02 -3.87
N VAL A 93 1.21 -9.83 -4.14
CA VAL A 93 2.00 -9.51 -5.34
C VAL A 93 3.20 -8.67 -4.89
N PRO A 94 4.37 -9.28 -4.67
CA PRO A 94 5.54 -8.57 -4.19
C PRO A 94 5.90 -7.37 -5.06
N LEU A 95 6.29 -6.25 -4.43
CA LEU A 95 6.57 -4.98 -5.10
C LEU A 95 7.48 -5.13 -6.33
N GLY A 96 8.53 -5.95 -6.22
CA GLY A 96 9.47 -6.18 -7.33
C GLY A 96 8.86 -6.85 -8.56
N GLN A 97 7.67 -7.43 -8.46
CA GLN A 97 6.94 -8.10 -9.53
C GLN A 97 5.66 -7.35 -9.92
N PHE A 98 5.20 -6.42 -9.09
CA PHE A 98 3.88 -5.81 -9.20
C PHE A 98 3.62 -5.14 -10.56
N PHE A 99 4.60 -4.42 -11.10
CA PHE A 99 4.47 -3.71 -12.36
C PHE A 99 4.72 -4.57 -13.61
N GLN A 100 4.94 -5.88 -13.46
CA GLN A 100 4.98 -6.79 -14.61
C GLN A 100 3.59 -6.85 -15.27
N GLU A 101 3.59 -6.94 -16.59
CA GLU A 101 2.36 -6.91 -17.40
C GLU A 101 1.34 -7.99 -16.99
N ALA A 102 1.83 -9.16 -16.59
CA ALA A 102 1.01 -10.27 -16.13
C ALA A 102 0.17 -9.92 -14.89
N HIS A 103 0.73 -9.17 -13.95
CA HIS A 103 0.02 -8.74 -12.74
C HIS A 103 -0.89 -7.54 -13.00
N LEU A 104 -0.44 -6.56 -13.80
CA LEU A 104 -1.27 -5.42 -14.16
C LEU A 104 -2.53 -5.82 -14.92
N LYS A 105 -2.48 -6.88 -15.74
CA LYS A 105 -3.66 -7.43 -16.44
C LYS A 105 -4.71 -8.06 -15.50
N GLN A 106 -4.32 -8.44 -14.28
CA GLN A 106 -5.23 -9.01 -13.29
C GLN A 106 -5.97 -7.93 -12.48
N LEU A 107 -5.57 -6.66 -12.61
CA LEU A 107 -6.22 -5.56 -11.95
C LEU A 107 -7.52 -5.19 -12.65
N ASP A 108 -8.61 -5.22 -11.91
CA ASP A 108 -9.94 -4.83 -12.40
C ASP A 108 -10.09 -3.30 -12.34
N ARG A 109 -10.12 -2.64 -13.51
CA ARG A 109 -10.25 -1.19 -13.62
C ARG A 109 -11.57 -0.63 -13.11
N SER A 110 -12.59 -1.48 -12.96
CA SER A 110 -13.89 -1.08 -12.40
C SER A 110 -13.88 -1.02 -10.85
N LYS A 111 -12.85 -1.57 -10.22
CA LYS A 111 -12.71 -1.66 -8.77
C LYS A 111 -11.69 -0.65 -8.22
N LYS A 112 -11.79 -0.39 -6.93
CA LYS A 112 -10.72 0.27 -6.18
C LYS A 112 -9.55 -0.69 -6.00
N ILE A 113 -8.36 -0.29 -6.39
CA ILE A 113 -7.14 -1.06 -6.14
C ILE A 113 -6.52 -0.53 -4.85
N VAL A 114 -6.55 -1.34 -3.80
CA VAL A 114 -5.99 -0.98 -2.48
C VAL A 114 -4.70 -1.73 -2.28
N VAL A 115 -3.60 -1.04 -2.08
CA VAL A 115 -2.28 -1.64 -1.90
C VAL A 115 -1.75 -1.36 -0.50
N TYR A 116 -0.99 -2.31 0.07
CA TYR A 116 -0.30 -2.07 1.33
C TYR A 116 1.07 -2.76 1.37
N GLY A 117 1.94 -2.22 2.20
CA GLY A 117 3.25 -2.75 2.53
C GLY A 117 3.41 -2.94 4.03
N LEU A 118 4.66 -2.99 4.51
CA LEU A 118 4.95 -3.00 5.93
C LEU A 118 4.52 -1.67 6.59
N GLY A 119 4.86 -0.55 5.95
CA GLY A 119 4.46 0.80 6.31
C GLY A 119 3.92 1.55 5.09
N ALA A 120 3.86 2.90 5.15
CA ALA A 120 3.25 3.73 4.13
C ALA A 120 4.03 3.82 2.81
N GLY A 121 5.37 3.89 2.86
CA GLY A 121 6.21 4.36 1.74
C GLY A 121 5.94 3.68 0.40
N HIS A 122 6.29 2.41 0.25
CA HIS A 122 6.13 1.70 -1.02
C HIS A 122 4.67 1.55 -1.47
N ALA A 123 3.74 1.52 -0.54
CA ALA A 123 2.32 1.47 -0.86
C ALA A 123 1.85 2.80 -1.50
N ALA A 124 2.25 3.95 -0.95
CA ALA A 124 1.92 5.26 -1.48
C ALA A 124 2.58 5.50 -2.86
N GLU A 125 3.84 5.11 -3.03
CA GLU A 125 4.54 5.16 -4.33
C GLU A 125 3.80 4.31 -5.39
N THR A 126 3.42 3.07 -5.02
CA THR A 126 2.69 2.16 -5.92
C THR A 126 1.32 2.70 -6.27
N GLN A 127 0.59 3.22 -5.29
CA GLN A 127 -0.71 3.86 -5.48
C GLN A 127 -0.61 5.03 -6.47
N LEU A 128 0.35 5.93 -6.28
CA LEU A 128 0.56 7.06 -7.19
C LEU A 128 0.85 6.59 -8.62
N LEU A 129 1.74 5.61 -8.80
CA LEU A 129 2.04 5.04 -10.12
C LEU A 129 0.83 4.38 -10.78
N LEU A 130 -0.04 3.74 -10.01
CA LEU A 130 -1.30 3.18 -10.50
C LEU A 130 -2.27 4.27 -10.93
N GLN A 131 -2.41 5.35 -10.16
CA GLN A 131 -3.24 6.51 -10.52
C GLN A 131 -2.74 7.16 -11.82
N MET A 132 -1.43 7.31 -11.98
CA MET A 132 -0.83 7.79 -13.25
C MET A 132 -1.11 6.85 -14.44
N LYS A 133 -1.39 5.57 -14.19
CA LYS A 133 -1.84 4.61 -15.21
C LYS A 133 -3.36 4.54 -15.37
N GLY A 134 -4.11 5.41 -14.70
CA GLY A 134 -5.57 5.54 -14.79
C GLY A 134 -6.33 4.48 -13.97
N TYR A 135 -5.71 3.89 -12.95
CA TYR A 135 -6.41 3.04 -11.99
C TYR A 135 -6.98 3.88 -10.85
N ASN A 136 -8.11 3.46 -10.31
CA ASN A 136 -8.68 4.02 -9.09
C ASN A 136 -7.97 3.38 -7.88
N ALA A 137 -6.79 3.91 -7.53
CA ALA A 137 -5.87 3.28 -6.58
C ALA A 137 -5.76 4.06 -5.27
N TYR A 138 -5.62 3.30 -4.19
CA TYR A 138 -5.50 3.76 -2.81
C TYR A 138 -4.39 2.98 -2.10
N SER A 139 -3.79 3.57 -1.07
CA SER A 139 -2.92 2.85 -0.14
C SER A 139 -3.62 2.63 1.21
N VAL A 140 -3.26 1.58 1.95
CA VAL A 140 -3.64 1.47 3.35
C VAL A 140 -2.73 2.39 4.16
N ARG A 141 -3.34 3.29 4.95
CA ARG A 141 -2.60 4.23 5.81
C ARG A 141 -1.66 3.44 6.73
N GLU A 142 -0.36 3.77 6.67
CA GLU A 142 0.72 3.14 7.45
C GLU A 142 0.82 1.60 7.29
N GLY A 143 0.13 1.04 6.28
CA GLY A 143 0.23 -0.36 5.90
C GLY A 143 -0.22 -1.34 6.97
N ILE A 144 0.43 -2.54 6.99
CA ILE A 144 0.05 -3.59 7.93
C ILE A 144 0.40 -3.25 9.39
N SER A 145 1.36 -2.35 9.61
CA SER A 145 1.71 -1.91 10.97
C SER A 145 0.51 -1.23 11.63
N ALA A 146 -0.15 -0.30 10.94
CA ALA A 146 -1.35 0.32 11.48
C ALA A 146 -2.54 -0.62 11.57
N TRP A 147 -2.64 -1.61 10.68
CA TRP A 147 -3.63 -2.68 10.82
C TRP A 147 -3.45 -3.43 12.14
N TRP A 148 -2.20 -3.78 12.49
CA TRP A 148 -1.89 -4.41 13.78
C TRP A 148 -2.31 -3.52 14.95
N ASP A 149 -1.96 -2.24 14.92
CA ASP A 149 -2.17 -1.31 16.02
C ASP A 149 -3.64 -0.91 16.20
N GLN A 150 -4.43 -0.90 15.13
CA GLN A 150 -5.81 -0.38 15.16
C GLN A 150 -6.88 -1.48 15.13
N VAL A 151 -6.57 -2.66 14.53
CA VAL A 151 -7.54 -3.74 14.36
C VAL A 151 -7.18 -4.98 15.17
N VAL A 152 -5.90 -5.39 15.14
CA VAL A 152 -5.48 -6.64 15.80
C VAL A 152 -5.25 -6.45 17.30
N THR A 153 -4.49 -5.43 17.68
CA THR A 153 -4.12 -5.13 19.07
C THR A 153 -4.36 -3.67 19.43
N PRO A 154 -5.58 -3.15 19.25
CA PRO A 154 -5.83 -1.74 19.46
C PRO A 154 -5.61 -1.33 20.90
N THR A 155 -4.97 -0.17 21.07
CA THR A 155 -4.68 0.39 22.40
C THR A 155 -5.94 0.71 23.18
N SER A 156 -7.05 1.02 22.50
CA SER A 156 -8.38 1.23 23.09
C SER A 156 -8.88 0.01 23.89
N LEU A 157 -8.44 -1.21 23.55
CA LEU A 157 -8.77 -2.41 24.35
C LEU A 157 -8.08 -2.47 25.71
N ARG A 158 -7.14 -1.56 25.99
CA ARG A 158 -6.42 -1.54 27.27
C ARG A 158 -7.20 -0.88 28.39
N SER A 159 -8.13 0.01 28.07
CA SER A 159 -8.93 0.74 29.07
C SER A 159 -10.28 1.17 28.52
N GLU A 160 -11.35 0.44 28.87
CA GLU A 160 -12.73 0.81 28.55
C GLU A 160 -13.14 2.14 29.18
N SER A 161 -12.65 2.42 30.39
CA SER A 161 -13.00 3.64 31.13
C SER A 161 -12.42 4.92 30.53
N ALA A 162 -11.30 4.81 29.78
CA ALA A 162 -10.65 5.96 29.17
C ALA A 162 -11.31 6.33 27.80
N ASP A 163 -11.75 5.32 27.04
CA ASP A 163 -12.41 5.49 25.74
C ASP A 163 -13.46 4.39 25.53
N PRO A 164 -14.67 4.52 26.09
CA PRO A 164 -15.71 3.50 25.97
C PRO A 164 -16.13 3.22 24.53
N ALA A 165 -16.21 4.26 23.67
CA ALA A 165 -16.63 4.10 22.29
C ALA A 165 -15.57 3.36 21.45
N GLY A 166 -14.31 3.78 21.57
CA GLY A 166 -13.18 3.11 20.91
C GLY A 166 -13.00 1.68 21.40
N TYR A 167 -13.20 1.43 22.69
CA TYR A 167 -13.17 0.07 23.26
C TYR A 167 -14.20 -0.85 22.59
N GLN A 168 -15.45 -0.42 22.51
CA GLN A 168 -16.52 -1.24 21.92
C GLN A 168 -16.27 -1.50 20.43
N GLN A 169 -15.84 -0.48 19.68
CA GLN A 169 -15.48 -0.64 18.26
C GLN A 169 -14.32 -1.63 18.09
N ALA A 170 -13.24 -1.45 18.83
CA ALA A 170 -12.08 -2.31 18.77
C ALA A 170 -12.41 -3.76 19.16
N LYS A 171 -13.28 -3.96 20.17
CA LYS A 171 -13.76 -5.26 20.59
C LYS A 171 -14.54 -5.95 19.48
N GLN A 172 -15.46 -5.25 18.80
CA GLN A 172 -16.24 -5.80 17.70
C GLN A 172 -15.34 -6.24 16.52
N LEU A 173 -14.37 -5.40 16.12
CA LEU A 173 -13.41 -5.72 15.06
C LEU A 173 -12.58 -6.94 15.44
N ARG A 174 -12.04 -6.97 16.66
CA ARG A 174 -11.23 -8.08 17.13
C ARG A 174 -12.03 -9.39 17.20
N GLU A 175 -13.26 -9.36 17.72
CA GLU A 175 -14.14 -10.55 17.78
C GLU A 175 -14.44 -11.10 16.39
N PHE A 176 -14.63 -10.23 15.40
CA PHE A 176 -14.88 -10.66 14.04
C PHE A 176 -13.66 -11.36 13.42
N PHE A 177 -12.45 -10.78 13.56
CA PHE A 177 -11.27 -11.33 12.90
C PHE A 177 -10.59 -12.47 13.65
N PHE A 178 -10.70 -12.51 14.97
CA PHE A 178 -9.94 -13.45 15.82
C PHE A 178 -10.81 -14.29 16.75
N GLY A 179 -12.13 -14.10 16.71
CA GLY A 179 -13.06 -14.75 17.62
C GLY A 179 -13.11 -14.11 19.01
N SER A 180 -14.08 -14.55 19.82
CA SER A 180 -14.22 -14.04 21.19
C SER A 180 -12.94 -14.31 21.99
N THR A 181 -12.30 -13.27 22.47
CA THR A 181 -11.20 -13.42 23.41
C THR A 181 -11.73 -14.14 24.66
N PRO A 182 -11.09 -15.21 25.15
CA PRO A 182 -11.39 -15.71 26.48
C PRO A 182 -11.30 -14.52 27.44
N SER A 183 -12.36 -14.29 28.21
CA SER A 183 -12.39 -13.22 29.22
C SER A 183 -11.05 -13.20 29.92
N GLN A 184 -10.28 -12.13 29.79
CA GLN A 184 -9.07 -11.97 30.60
C GLN A 184 -9.49 -12.20 32.05
N PRO A 185 -8.84 -13.10 32.81
CA PRO A 185 -9.11 -13.17 34.22
C PRO A 185 -8.92 -11.76 34.76
N GLN A 186 -9.98 -11.23 35.37
CA GLN A 186 -9.94 -9.94 36.06
C GLN A 186 -8.63 -9.90 36.80
N SER A 187 -7.80 -8.90 36.51
CA SER A 187 -6.58 -8.63 37.23
C SER A 187 -6.98 -8.52 38.73
N THR A 188 -6.89 -9.63 39.40
CA THR A 188 -6.80 -9.63 40.86
C THR A 188 -5.60 -8.74 41.14
N ALA A 189 -5.84 -7.65 41.84
CA ALA A 189 -4.84 -6.67 42.25
C ALA A 189 -3.52 -7.38 42.51
N VAL A 190 -2.50 -7.06 41.74
CA VAL A 190 -1.14 -7.55 42.00
C VAL A 190 -0.82 -7.07 43.40
N PRO A 191 -0.59 -7.96 44.38
CA PRO A 191 -0.14 -7.51 45.69
C PRO A 191 1.14 -6.70 45.45
N ALA A 192 1.24 -5.52 46.07
CA ALA A 192 2.37 -4.63 45.94
C ALA A 192 3.65 -5.44 46.14
N VAL A 193 4.35 -5.75 45.08
CA VAL A 193 5.68 -6.33 45.13
C VAL A 193 6.53 -5.21 45.68
N ASN A 194 7.02 -5.41 46.95
CA ASN A 194 7.96 -4.51 47.58
C ASN A 194 9.05 -4.13 46.58
N ALA A 195 9.17 -2.83 46.33
CA ALA A 195 10.20 -2.29 45.45
C ALA A 195 11.56 -2.90 45.82
N PRO A 196 12.38 -3.32 44.85
CA PRO A 196 13.73 -3.77 45.15
C PRO A 196 14.46 -2.65 45.88
N ILE A 197 15.04 -2.97 47.02
CA ILE A 197 15.92 -2.07 47.77
C ILE A 197 17.08 -1.73 46.85
N LEU A 198 17.12 -0.50 46.36
CA LEU A 198 18.28 0.05 45.64
C LEU A 198 19.51 -0.08 46.57
N PRO A 199 20.65 -0.57 46.05
CA PRO A 199 21.89 -0.51 46.81
C PRO A 199 22.22 0.94 47.17
N PRO A 200 22.87 1.21 48.32
CA PRO A 200 23.16 2.57 48.77
C PRO A 200 24.04 3.28 47.70
N GLU A 201 23.64 4.48 47.40
CA GLU A 201 24.28 5.42 46.48
C GLU A 201 25.76 5.61 46.88
N THR A 202 26.69 5.13 46.04
CA THR A 202 28.12 5.34 46.26
C THR A 202 28.44 6.80 45.93
N GLN A 203 28.99 7.51 46.91
CA GLN A 203 29.37 8.93 46.82
C GLN A 203 30.28 9.23 45.60
N PRO A 204 30.17 10.41 44.99
CA PRO A 204 31.00 10.80 43.86
C PRO A 204 32.38 11.23 44.32
N GLY A 205 33.40 10.43 44.05
CA GLY A 205 34.78 10.79 44.38
C GLY A 205 35.82 9.84 43.82
N ALA A 206 36.03 9.83 42.52
CA ALA A 206 37.32 9.51 41.91
C ALA A 206 37.30 9.88 40.42
N LYS A 207 38.13 10.85 40.02
CA LYS A 207 38.39 11.21 38.62
C LYS A 207 38.96 9.99 37.87
N PRO A 208 38.49 9.69 36.65
CA PRO A 208 39.17 8.69 35.81
C PRO A 208 40.50 9.26 35.29
N GLU A 209 41.56 8.56 35.58
CA GLU A 209 42.91 8.78 35.10
C GLU A 209 42.94 8.56 33.57
N GLN A 210 43.30 9.59 32.81
CA GLN A 210 43.43 9.53 31.33
C GLN A 210 44.66 8.69 30.97
N LYS A 211 44.48 7.47 30.55
CA LYS A 211 45.51 6.63 29.98
C LYS A 211 45.89 7.16 28.57
N LYS A 212 47.04 7.85 28.47
CA LYS A 212 47.61 8.35 27.22
C LYS A 212 47.88 7.19 26.25
N LEU A 213 47.17 7.16 25.14
CA LEU A 213 47.43 6.25 24.02
C LEU A 213 48.74 6.70 23.34
N LYS A 214 49.78 5.89 23.39
CA LYS A 214 51.01 6.10 22.62
C LYS A 214 50.77 5.81 21.16
N LEU A 215 50.81 6.84 20.28
CA LEU A 215 50.91 6.66 18.86
C LEU A 215 52.27 6.04 18.50
N GLY A 216 52.26 4.83 17.95
CA GLY A 216 53.44 4.21 17.36
C GLY A 216 53.84 4.94 16.07
N LYS A 217 55.11 5.31 16.00
CA LYS A 217 55.72 5.89 14.81
C LYS A 217 55.77 4.87 13.70
N GLY A 218 55.44 5.31 12.48
CA GLY A 218 55.53 4.51 11.28
C GLY A 218 56.97 4.13 10.93
N CYS A 219 57.10 3.03 10.24
CA CYS A 219 58.28 2.59 9.55
C CYS A 219 58.25 3.05 8.10
N SER A 220 59.40 3.45 7.66
CA SER A 220 59.86 3.85 6.36
C SER A 220 59.49 2.89 5.23
#